data_d95b508c7ef5cfb592c11b4de2bde2c8
#
_entry.id   d95b508c7ef5cfb592c11b4de2bde2c8
#
_cell.length_a   1.000
_cell.length_b   1.000
_cell.length_c   1.000
_cell.angle_alpha   90.00
_cell.angle_beta   90.00
_cell.angle_gamma   90.00
#
_symmetry.space_group_name_H-M   'P 1'
#
loop_
_entity.id
_entity.type
_entity.pdbx_description
1 polymer ?
#
loop_
_entity_poly.entity_id
_entity_poly.type
_entity_poly.pdbx_seq_one_letter_code
_entity_poly.pdbx_strand_id
1 'polypeptide(L)'
;MIRFQLKKSYKLIPKNYYKYPKMNLMTISQSLDESYVKHKIVPDIVDKFETQGLLTIEYNENDKVALGNTLKVANTQHKPTIQFTINSPNNNDEEFEISNDDKFTLILTDPDAPSNNDNKWSEYCHWIISDLSLNPTKSENPESLSTIIDFSKGNEILPYVGPGPPEKTGKHRYVFLLYKQDPNTKLITPPDRPNWGTGVAGSGVRDWIKKCGGSAKLLTVNFFYAQNEVQ
;
A
#
# COMPACT_ATOMS: atom_id res chain seq x y z
N MET A 1 -11.53 72.09 -17.15
CA MET A 1 -11.75 70.66 -17.43
C MET A 1 -11.14 69.87 -16.27
N ILE A 2 -11.92 69.47 -15.26
CA ILE A 2 -11.49 68.88 -14.01
C ILE A 2 -11.71 67.37 -14.14
N ARG A 3 -10.63 66.59 -14.13
CA ARG A 3 -10.69 65.11 -14.13
C ARG A 3 -10.84 64.61 -12.71
N PHE A 4 -11.98 64.03 -12.37
CA PHE A 4 -12.17 63.28 -11.14
C PHE A 4 -11.53 61.88 -11.29
N GLN A 5 -10.52 61.57 -10.46
CA GLN A 5 -10.04 60.23 -10.30
C GLN A 5 -10.81 59.52 -9.19
N LEU A 6 -11.58 58.51 -9.55
CA LEU A 6 -12.22 57.59 -8.61
C LEU A 6 -11.18 56.59 -8.07
N LYS A 7 -10.78 56.76 -6.81
CA LYS A 7 -10.03 55.73 -6.07
C LYS A 7 -10.99 54.60 -5.68
N LYS A 8 -10.89 53.46 -6.36
CA LYS A 8 -11.54 52.22 -5.91
C LYS A 8 -10.80 51.67 -4.66
N SER A 9 -11.42 51.82 -3.50
CA SER A 9 -10.97 51.12 -2.27
C SER A 9 -11.41 49.66 -2.33
N TYR A 10 -10.47 48.76 -2.51
CA TYR A 10 -10.71 47.32 -2.31
C TYR A 10 -10.69 47.04 -0.81
N LYS A 11 -11.85 46.74 -0.22
CA LYS A 11 -11.90 46.14 1.12
C LYS A 11 -11.27 44.76 1.05
N LEU A 12 -10.13 44.59 1.71
CA LEU A 12 -9.54 43.29 1.97
C LEU A 12 -10.51 42.49 2.85
N ILE A 13 -11.10 41.45 2.28
CA ILE A 13 -11.85 40.44 3.04
C ILE A 13 -10.80 39.68 3.86
N PRO A 14 -10.93 39.59 5.20
CA PRO A 14 -9.99 38.79 6.00
C PRO A 14 -10.13 37.34 5.57
N LYS A 15 -9.05 36.76 5.05
CA LYS A 15 -8.95 35.31 4.84
C LYS A 15 -8.97 34.64 6.21
N ASN A 16 -10.13 34.21 6.66
CA ASN A 16 -10.24 33.25 7.75
C ASN A 16 -9.64 31.94 7.26
N TYR A 17 -8.34 31.76 7.50
CA TYR A 17 -7.73 30.44 7.45
C TYR A 17 -8.33 29.65 8.59
N TYR A 18 -9.27 28.75 8.30
CA TYR A 18 -9.58 27.66 9.19
C TYR A 18 -8.29 26.87 9.34
N LYS A 19 -7.63 27.05 10.49
CA LYS A 19 -6.53 26.22 10.94
C LYS A 19 -7.12 24.84 11.24
N TYR A 20 -7.22 23.98 10.23
CA TYR A 20 -7.38 22.57 10.52
C TYR A 20 -6.16 22.16 11.36
N PRO A 21 -6.35 21.45 12.49
CA PRO A 21 -5.22 20.94 13.24
C PRO A 21 -4.39 20.10 12.25
N LYS A 22 -3.13 20.50 12.02
CA LYS A 22 -2.18 19.66 11.29
C LYS A 22 -2.11 18.34 12.06
N MET A 23 -2.74 17.30 11.53
CA MET A 23 -2.58 15.97 12.10
C MET A 23 -1.11 15.62 11.90
N ASN A 24 -0.40 15.42 13.01
CA ASN A 24 1.03 15.18 12.97
C ASN A 24 1.27 13.87 12.22
N LEU A 25 2.05 13.90 11.13
CA LEU A 25 2.36 12.70 10.32
C LEU A 25 3.02 11.60 11.15
N MET A 26 3.77 11.97 12.21
CA MET A 26 4.23 11.00 13.22
C MET A 26 3.08 10.19 13.83
N THR A 27 1.92 10.81 14.05
CA THR A 27 0.75 10.11 14.61
C THR A 27 0.18 9.09 13.62
N ILE A 28 0.23 9.37 12.30
CA ILE A 28 -0.24 8.43 11.27
C ILE A 28 0.72 7.24 11.18
N SER A 29 2.02 7.47 11.06
CA SER A 29 3.02 6.39 11.01
C SER A 29 2.97 5.51 12.26
N GLN A 30 2.86 6.12 13.44
CA GLN A 30 2.70 5.38 14.69
C GLN A 30 1.43 4.53 14.72
N SER A 31 0.30 5.06 14.24
CA SER A 31 -0.97 4.30 14.15
C SER A 31 -0.88 3.14 13.16
N LEU A 32 -0.14 3.31 12.06
CA LEU A 32 0.14 2.25 11.10
C LEU A 32 0.98 1.14 11.76
N ASP A 33 2.06 1.49 12.42
CA ASP A 33 2.96 0.54 13.10
C ASP A 33 2.23 -0.25 14.19
N GLU A 34 1.41 0.43 15.01
CA GLU A 34 0.57 -0.22 16.01
C GLU A 34 -0.42 -1.21 15.40
N SER A 35 -1.02 -0.85 14.25
CA SER A 35 -1.91 -1.73 13.50
C SER A 35 -1.17 -2.95 12.94
N TYR A 36 0.03 -2.77 12.39
CA TYR A 36 0.83 -3.87 11.86
C TYR A 36 1.18 -4.89 12.95
N VAL A 37 1.55 -4.44 14.14
CA VAL A 37 1.83 -5.33 15.28
C VAL A 37 0.55 -6.00 15.78
N LYS A 38 -0.53 -5.25 15.97
CA LYS A 38 -1.81 -5.76 16.45
C LYS A 38 -2.37 -6.88 15.58
N HIS A 39 -2.25 -6.74 14.26
CA HIS A 39 -2.77 -7.70 13.28
C HIS A 39 -1.71 -8.69 12.81
N LYS A 40 -0.55 -8.73 13.48
CA LYS A 40 0.55 -9.66 13.19
C LYS A 40 1.05 -9.61 11.75
N ILE A 41 0.99 -8.44 11.12
CA ILE A 41 1.70 -8.20 9.87
C ILE A 41 3.20 -8.22 10.17
N VAL A 42 3.59 -7.54 11.26
CA VAL A 42 4.90 -7.65 11.90
C VAL A 42 4.73 -8.51 13.16
N PRO A 43 5.45 -9.61 13.34
CA PRO A 43 6.55 -10.11 12.51
C PRO A 43 6.18 -11.22 11.51
N ASP A 44 4.90 -11.62 11.38
CA ASP A 44 4.56 -12.85 10.65
C ASP A 44 4.99 -12.77 9.17
N ILE A 45 4.71 -11.62 8.51
CA ILE A 45 4.87 -11.45 7.06
C ILE A 45 6.15 -10.66 6.74
N VAL A 46 6.37 -9.57 7.47
CA VAL A 46 7.53 -8.69 7.28
C VAL A 46 8.22 -8.39 8.60
N ASP A 47 9.51 -8.06 8.53
CA ASP A 47 10.24 -7.52 9.67
C ASP A 47 9.83 -6.07 9.93
N LYS A 48 10.21 -5.52 11.10
CA LYS A 48 9.96 -4.11 11.40
C LYS A 48 10.62 -3.24 10.34
N PHE A 49 9.89 -2.26 9.83
CA PHE A 49 10.33 -1.31 8.83
C PHE A 49 9.83 0.11 9.16
N GLU A 50 10.37 1.09 8.50
CA GLU A 50 9.93 2.47 8.61
C GLU A 50 8.95 2.79 7.49
N THR A 51 7.72 3.17 7.88
CA THR A 51 6.64 3.47 6.94
C THR A 51 6.89 4.81 6.25
N GLN A 52 7.01 4.80 4.92
CA GLN A 52 7.33 5.97 4.09
C GLN A 52 6.11 6.68 3.53
N GLY A 53 4.92 6.14 3.72
CA GLY A 53 3.69 6.72 3.20
C GLY A 53 2.45 5.88 3.47
N LEU A 54 1.33 6.35 2.93
CA LEU A 54 0.03 5.69 3.03
C LEU A 54 -0.35 5.04 1.70
N LEU A 55 -0.80 3.79 1.74
CA LEU A 55 -1.37 3.08 0.61
C LEU A 55 -2.90 3.07 0.73
N THR A 56 -3.56 3.83 -0.12
CA THR A 56 -5.02 3.83 -0.22
C THR A 56 -5.45 2.84 -1.29
N ILE A 57 -6.38 1.95 -0.96
CA ILE A 57 -6.81 0.85 -1.84
C ILE A 57 -8.33 0.80 -1.86
N GLU A 58 -8.92 0.88 -3.05
CA GLU A 58 -10.36 0.95 -3.25
C GLU A 58 -10.80 -0.05 -4.34
N TYR A 59 -11.62 -1.01 -3.97
CA TYR A 59 -12.28 -1.92 -4.91
C TYR A 59 -13.47 -1.24 -5.59
N ASN A 60 -14.20 -0.42 -4.84
CA ASN A 60 -15.26 0.48 -5.28
C ASN A 60 -15.51 1.56 -4.22
N GLU A 61 -16.49 2.42 -4.42
CA GLU A 61 -16.79 3.54 -3.51
C GLU A 61 -17.05 3.10 -2.05
N ASN A 62 -17.61 1.91 -1.84
CA ASN A 62 -17.99 1.40 -0.52
C ASN A 62 -16.99 0.39 0.06
N ASP A 63 -16.15 -0.21 -0.78
CA ASP A 63 -15.22 -1.26 -0.37
C ASP A 63 -13.77 -0.74 -0.45
N LYS A 64 -13.35 -0.08 0.62
CA LYS A 64 -12.00 0.47 0.82
C LYS A 64 -11.24 -0.34 1.86
N VAL A 65 -9.97 -0.58 1.60
CA VAL A 65 -9.09 -1.26 2.55
C VAL A 65 -8.66 -0.28 3.64
N ALA A 66 -8.86 -0.67 4.90
CA ALA A 66 -8.62 0.19 6.06
C ALA A 66 -8.02 -0.58 7.24
N LEU A 67 -6.74 -0.98 7.11
CA LEU A 67 -5.90 -1.53 8.18
C LEU A 67 -6.58 -2.63 9.00
N GLY A 68 -7.21 -3.59 8.33
CA GLY A 68 -7.83 -4.76 8.96
C GLY A 68 -9.35 -4.70 9.06
N ASN A 69 -10.03 -3.86 8.29
CA ASN A 69 -11.47 -3.99 8.10
C ASN A 69 -11.81 -5.30 7.35
N THR A 70 -13.07 -5.70 7.37
CA THR A 70 -13.52 -6.90 6.65
C THR A 70 -14.26 -6.50 5.38
N LEU A 71 -13.82 -7.03 4.24
CA LEU A 71 -14.48 -6.87 2.94
C LEU A 71 -15.12 -8.18 2.51
N LYS A 72 -16.16 -8.08 1.67
CA LYS A 72 -16.80 -9.26 1.08
C LYS A 72 -15.96 -9.83 -0.05
N VAL A 73 -15.81 -11.14 -0.08
CA VAL A 73 -15.10 -11.88 -1.14
C VAL A 73 -15.60 -11.46 -2.53
N ALA A 74 -16.92 -11.41 -2.72
CA ALA A 74 -17.54 -11.07 -4.00
C ALA A 74 -17.13 -9.67 -4.54
N ASN A 75 -16.81 -8.72 -3.64
CA ASN A 75 -16.48 -7.35 -4.02
C ASN A 75 -14.97 -7.14 -4.28
N THR A 76 -14.16 -8.17 -4.06
CA THR A 76 -12.69 -8.10 -4.16
C THR A 76 -12.12 -8.99 -5.28
N GLN A 77 -12.95 -9.38 -6.26
CA GLN A 77 -12.53 -10.29 -7.33
C GLN A 77 -11.84 -9.61 -8.51
N HIS A 78 -11.76 -8.30 -8.53
CA HIS A 78 -11.08 -7.51 -9.56
C HIS A 78 -9.95 -6.67 -8.95
N LYS A 79 -9.03 -6.21 -9.79
CA LYS A 79 -7.94 -5.32 -9.35
C LYS A 79 -8.52 -4.02 -8.78
N PRO A 80 -8.11 -3.60 -7.57
CA PRO A 80 -8.54 -2.33 -7.00
C PRO A 80 -7.82 -1.14 -7.65
N THR A 81 -8.36 0.06 -7.46
CA THR A 81 -7.61 1.30 -7.63
C THR A 81 -6.70 1.48 -6.43
N ILE A 82 -5.42 1.78 -6.66
CA ILE A 82 -4.43 1.97 -5.62
C ILE A 82 -3.74 3.32 -5.78
N GLN A 83 -3.63 4.04 -4.67
CA GLN A 83 -2.97 5.32 -4.58
C GLN A 83 -1.91 5.28 -3.48
N PHE A 84 -0.72 5.76 -3.77
CA PHE A 84 0.33 5.97 -2.78
C PHE A 84 0.47 7.45 -2.47
N THR A 85 0.48 7.79 -1.19
CA THR A 85 0.73 9.15 -0.69
C THR A 85 1.97 9.11 0.18
N ILE A 86 3.04 9.79 -0.26
CA ILE A 86 4.29 9.85 0.47
C ILE A 86 4.11 10.66 1.76
N ASN A 87 4.75 10.26 2.84
CA ASN A 87 4.86 11.09 4.02
C ASN A 87 5.77 12.28 3.69
N SER A 88 5.29 13.51 3.89
CA SER A 88 6.15 14.68 3.81
C SER A 88 7.11 14.67 4.99
N PRO A 89 8.43 14.90 4.79
CA PRO A 89 9.39 14.83 5.87
C PRO A 89 9.10 15.89 6.93
N ASN A 90 9.22 15.49 8.19
CA ASN A 90 9.44 16.46 9.25
C ASN A 90 10.86 17.02 9.08
N ASN A 91 11.05 18.29 9.31
CA ASN A 91 12.23 19.12 9.03
C ASN A 91 13.61 18.60 9.51
N ASN A 92 13.75 17.36 9.96
CA ASN A 92 14.97 16.80 10.57
C ASN A 92 15.36 15.40 10.10
N ASP A 93 14.56 14.72 9.25
CA ASP A 93 14.87 13.37 8.79
C ASP A 93 15.33 13.39 7.32
N GLU A 94 16.18 12.43 6.94
CA GLU A 94 16.57 12.26 5.54
C GLU A 94 15.31 12.08 4.68
N GLU A 95 15.14 12.99 3.74
CA GLU A 95 13.96 13.04 2.87
C GLU A 95 13.91 11.78 2.02
N PHE A 96 12.84 10.98 2.18
CA PHE A 96 12.60 9.88 1.27
C PHE A 96 12.09 10.45 -0.05
N GLU A 97 12.96 10.47 -1.06
CA GLU A 97 12.63 10.96 -2.39
C GLU A 97 12.26 9.82 -3.34
N ILE A 98 11.28 10.10 -4.20
CA ILE A 98 10.94 9.26 -5.34
C ILE A 98 11.42 9.96 -6.59
N SER A 99 12.35 9.33 -7.31
CA SER A 99 12.81 9.80 -8.62
C SER A 99 11.98 9.20 -9.75
N ASN A 100 12.07 9.82 -10.94
CA ASN A 100 11.37 9.32 -12.13
C ASN A 100 11.90 7.94 -12.61
N ASP A 101 13.12 7.60 -12.21
CA ASP A 101 13.78 6.34 -12.61
C ASP A 101 13.49 5.20 -11.62
N ASP A 102 12.95 5.53 -10.46
CA ASP A 102 12.58 4.53 -9.45
C ASP A 102 11.50 3.58 -9.96
N LYS A 103 11.66 2.32 -9.65
CA LYS A 103 10.70 1.25 -9.94
C LYS A 103 10.16 0.65 -8.66
N PHE A 104 8.91 0.24 -8.73
CA PHE A 104 8.20 -0.28 -7.57
C PHE A 104 7.55 -1.62 -7.89
N THR A 105 7.43 -2.45 -6.86
CA THR A 105 6.72 -3.73 -6.91
C THR A 105 5.58 -3.70 -5.90
N LEU A 106 4.39 -4.03 -6.37
CA LEU A 106 3.21 -4.23 -5.53
C LEU A 106 2.94 -5.73 -5.41
N ILE A 107 2.67 -6.17 -4.19
CA ILE A 107 2.41 -7.58 -3.87
C ILE A 107 1.10 -7.67 -3.08
N LEU A 108 0.29 -8.69 -3.36
CA LEU A 108 -0.83 -9.10 -2.53
C LEU A 108 -0.62 -10.55 -2.09
N THR A 109 -0.61 -10.80 -0.79
CA THR A 109 -0.38 -12.13 -0.20
C THR A 109 -1.38 -12.45 0.91
N ASP A 110 -1.67 -13.75 1.09
CA ASP A 110 -2.51 -14.31 2.17
C ASP A 110 -1.65 -15.23 3.05
N PRO A 111 -1.32 -14.82 4.28
CA PRO A 111 -0.53 -15.64 5.21
C PRO A 111 -1.36 -16.71 5.93
N ASP A 112 -2.67 -16.71 5.77
CA ASP A 112 -3.58 -17.58 6.53
C ASP A 112 -4.10 -18.77 5.71
N ALA A 113 -3.56 -18.97 4.49
CA ALA A 113 -4.00 -20.01 3.57
C ALA A 113 -3.48 -21.42 3.95
N PRO A 114 -4.30 -22.47 3.81
CA PRO A 114 -5.72 -22.48 3.48
C PRO A 114 -6.63 -22.19 4.67
N SER A 115 -6.12 -22.15 5.90
CA SER A 115 -6.86 -21.77 7.10
C SER A 115 -5.93 -21.30 8.22
N ASN A 116 -6.46 -20.54 9.17
CA ASN A 116 -5.70 -20.08 10.36
C ASN A 116 -5.18 -21.23 11.25
N ASN A 117 -5.76 -22.43 11.14
CA ASN A 117 -5.37 -23.59 11.92
C ASN A 117 -4.42 -24.54 11.16
N ASP A 118 -4.35 -24.39 9.85
CA ASP A 118 -3.48 -25.18 8.96
C ASP A 118 -2.99 -24.26 7.84
N ASN A 119 -1.87 -23.61 8.04
CA ASN A 119 -1.31 -22.64 7.11
C ASN A 119 -0.30 -23.26 6.12
N LYS A 120 -0.51 -24.52 5.73
CA LYS A 120 0.42 -25.27 4.86
C LYS A 120 0.65 -24.66 3.47
N TRP A 121 -0.21 -23.72 3.03
CA TRP A 121 -0.05 -22.95 1.79
C TRP A 121 0.47 -21.53 2.04
N SER A 122 0.69 -21.19 3.30
CA SER A 122 1.15 -19.87 3.70
C SER A 122 2.59 -19.60 3.24
N GLU A 123 2.87 -18.45 2.71
CA GLU A 123 1.91 -17.47 2.24
C GLU A 123 1.36 -17.91 0.88
N TYR A 124 0.12 -17.55 0.56
CA TYR A 124 -0.42 -17.73 -0.78
C TYR A 124 -0.33 -16.41 -1.56
N CYS A 125 0.30 -16.44 -2.74
CA CYS A 125 0.48 -15.25 -3.57
C CYS A 125 -0.76 -14.97 -4.41
N HIS A 126 -1.39 -13.81 -4.19
CA HIS A 126 -2.56 -13.35 -4.93
C HIS A 126 -2.19 -12.48 -6.12
N TRP A 127 -1.10 -11.69 -6.02
CA TRP A 127 -0.68 -10.79 -7.08
C TRP A 127 0.76 -10.33 -6.90
N ILE A 128 1.50 -10.23 -8.01
CA ILE A 128 2.77 -9.53 -8.07
C ILE A 128 2.81 -8.74 -9.37
N ILE A 129 2.97 -7.43 -9.25
CA ILE A 129 3.23 -6.54 -10.39
C ILE A 129 4.43 -5.66 -10.09
N SER A 130 5.38 -5.61 -11.02
CA SER A 130 6.65 -4.90 -10.90
C SER A 130 6.77 -3.78 -11.92
N ASP A 131 7.91 -3.10 -11.88
CA ASP A 131 8.30 -2.03 -12.80
C ASP A 131 7.31 -0.85 -12.84
N LEU A 132 6.51 -0.72 -11.77
CA LEU A 132 5.60 0.39 -11.59
C LEU A 132 6.38 1.70 -11.42
N SER A 133 5.84 2.78 -11.96
CA SER A 133 6.34 4.14 -11.74
C SER A 133 5.36 4.89 -10.85
N LEU A 134 5.90 5.58 -9.85
CA LEU A 134 5.13 6.49 -9.00
C LEU A 134 5.55 7.92 -9.37
N ASN A 135 5.06 8.42 -10.49
CA ASN A 135 5.28 9.82 -10.85
C ASN A 135 4.36 10.69 -9.99
N PRO A 136 4.90 11.45 -9.05
CA PRO A 136 4.08 12.29 -8.21
C PRO A 136 3.38 13.35 -9.09
N THR A 137 2.06 13.26 -9.20
CA THR A 137 1.28 14.38 -9.69
C THR A 137 1.29 15.43 -8.60
N LYS A 138 1.76 16.64 -8.90
CA LYS A 138 1.62 17.77 -7.97
C LYS A 138 0.12 17.93 -7.73
N SER A 139 -0.34 17.50 -6.56
CA SER A 139 -1.69 17.78 -6.12
C SER A 139 -1.84 19.31 -5.94
N GLU A 140 -3.06 19.82 -5.91
CA GLU A 140 -3.32 21.22 -5.61
C GLU A 140 -2.76 21.67 -4.25
N ASN A 141 -2.42 20.70 -3.41
CA ASN A 141 -1.67 20.89 -2.16
C ASN A 141 -0.20 20.51 -2.38
N PRO A 142 0.74 21.46 -2.49
CA PRO A 142 2.16 21.19 -2.72
C PRO A 142 2.85 20.40 -1.59
N GLU A 143 2.20 20.22 -0.44
CA GLU A 143 2.69 19.43 0.69
C GLU A 143 2.24 17.94 0.61
N SER A 144 1.42 17.55 -0.36
CA SER A 144 0.93 16.18 -0.49
C SER A 144 1.28 15.63 -1.86
N LEU A 145 2.29 14.77 -1.90
CA LEU A 145 2.65 14.01 -3.10
C LEU A 145 1.85 12.70 -3.11
N SER A 146 0.81 12.66 -3.93
CA SER A 146 -0.05 11.50 -4.06
C SER A 146 -0.12 11.04 -5.50
N THR A 147 0.01 9.72 -5.72
CA THR A 147 0.05 9.12 -7.05
C THR A 147 -0.91 7.94 -7.13
N ILE A 148 -1.80 7.96 -8.12
CA ILE A 148 -2.57 6.76 -8.51
C ILE A 148 -1.65 5.88 -9.33
N ILE A 149 -1.56 4.61 -8.95
CA ILE A 149 -0.67 3.64 -9.59
C ILE A 149 -1.29 3.17 -10.91
N ASP A 150 -0.59 3.43 -12.02
CA ASP A 150 -0.97 2.96 -13.35
C ASP A 150 -0.41 1.56 -13.60
N PHE A 151 -1.24 0.54 -13.47
CA PHE A 151 -0.84 -0.85 -13.67
C PHE A 151 -0.60 -1.21 -15.14
N SER A 152 -1.08 -0.40 -16.10
CA SER A 152 -0.92 -0.69 -17.52
C SER A 152 0.54 -0.64 -18.00
N LYS A 153 1.39 0.03 -17.22
CA LYS A 153 2.83 0.18 -17.49
C LYS A 153 3.70 -0.77 -16.68
N GLY A 154 3.10 -1.54 -15.78
CA GLY A 154 3.80 -2.52 -14.96
C GLY A 154 3.99 -3.86 -15.68
N ASN A 155 4.92 -4.66 -15.16
CA ASN A 155 5.15 -6.04 -15.57
C ASN A 155 4.44 -6.97 -14.57
N GLU A 156 3.38 -7.63 -15.00
CA GLU A 156 2.59 -8.54 -14.15
C GLU A 156 3.28 -9.90 -14.05
N ILE A 157 4.05 -10.11 -12.99
CA ILE A 157 4.81 -11.36 -12.73
C ILE A 157 3.86 -12.51 -12.37
N LEU A 158 2.88 -12.25 -11.49
CA LEU A 158 1.77 -13.15 -11.19
C LEU A 158 0.47 -12.37 -11.32
N PRO A 159 -0.46 -12.80 -12.18
CA PRO A 159 -1.75 -12.16 -12.36
C PRO A 159 -2.57 -12.09 -11.08
N TYR A 160 -3.40 -11.03 -10.96
CA TYR A 160 -4.29 -10.87 -9.83
C TYR A 160 -5.28 -12.04 -9.72
N VAL A 161 -5.36 -12.58 -8.52
CA VAL A 161 -6.42 -13.52 -8.11
C VAL A 161 -7.05 -12.95 -6.85
N GLY A 162 -8.36 -12.78 -6.86
CA GLY A 162 -9.10 -12.25 -5.71
C GLY A 162 -9.07 -13.18 -4.51
N PRO A 163 -9.42 -12.68 -3.32
CA PRO A 163 -9.66 -13.49 -2.14
C PRO A 163 -10.59 -14.67 -2.39
N GLY A 164 -10.23 -15.83 -1.86
CA GLY A 164 -11.02 -17.06 -2.00
C GLY A 164 -10.81 -17.98 -0.79
N PRO A 165 -11.06 -17.51 0.45
CA PRO A 165 -10.90 -18.37 1.62
C PRO A 165 -11.88 -19.54 1.56
N PRO A 166 -11.43 -20.77 1.85
CA PRO A 166 -12.32 -21.93 1.88
C PRO A 166 -13.40 -21.80 2.95
N GLU A 167 -14.47 -22.59 2.82
CA GLU A 167 -15.51 -22.66 3.83
C GLU A 167 -14.95 -23.08 5.20
N LYS A 168 -15.47 -22.47 6.26
CA LYS A 168 -15.16 -22.82 7.66
C LYS A 168 -13.69 -22.62 8.04
N THR A 169 -12.96 -21.75 7.31
CA THR A 169 -11.54 -21.48 7.61
C THR A 169 -11.32 -20.16 8.36
N GLY A 170 -12.40 -19.42 8.63
CA GLY A 170 -12.35 -18.14 9.31
C GLY A 170 -11.92 -16.99 8.42
N LYS A 171 -11.50 -15.90 9.06
CA LYS A 171 -11.02 -14.70 8.38
C LYS A 171 -9.56 -14.86 7.98
N HIS A 172 -9.25 -14.62 6.72
CA HIS A 172 -7.88 -14.54 6.21
C HIS A 172 -7.46 -13.09 6.05
N ARG A 173 -6.17 -12.80 6.30
CA ARG A 173 -5.53 -11.50 6.01
C ARG A 173 -5.15 -11.45 4.54
N TYR A 174 -5.52 -10.37 3.88
CA TYR A 174 -5.09 -10.05 2.51
C TYR A 174 -4.23 -8.80 2.58
N VAL A 175 -2.93 -8.97 2.36
CA VAL A 175 -1.92 -7.97 2.69
C VAL A 175 -1.28 -7.43 1.43
N PHE A 176 -1.46 -6.13 1.20
CA PHE A 176 -0.80 -5.38 0.15
C PHE A 176 0.50 -4.79 0.66
N LEU A 177 1.57 -4.97 -0.09
CA LEU A 177 2.90 -4.45 0.23
C LEU A 177 3.44 -3.70 -0.99
N LEU A 178 3.94 -2.49 -0.77
CA LEU A 178 4.60 -1.69 -1.81
C LEU A 178 6.09 -1.60 -1.51
N TYR A 179 6.90 -2.10 -2.44
CA TYR A 179 8.36 -2.06 -2.36
C TYR A 179 8.96 -1.13 -3.40
N LYS A 180 9.98 -0.35 -3.02
CA LYS A 180 10.90 0.28 -3.96
C LYS A 180 11.92 -0.76 -4.38
N GLN A 181 12.07 -0.98 -5.71
CA GLN A 181 13.03 -1.93 -6.26
C GLN A 181 14.46 -1.38 -6.13
N ASP A 182 15.40 -2.25 -5.84
CA ASP A 182 16.81 -1.97 -6.07
C ASP A 182 17.09 -2.13 -7.59
N PRO A 183 17.79 -1.21 -8.24
CA PRO A 183 18.10 -1.29 -9.68
C PRO A 183 18.80 -2.60 -10.09
N ASN A 184 19.48 -3.25 -9.17
CA ASN A 184 20.19 -4.51 -9.40
C ASN A 184 19.31 -5.75 -9.10
N THR A 185 18.08 -5.56 -8.64
CA THR A 185 17.17 -6.65 -8.29
C THR A 185 16.72 -7.40 -9.53
N LYS A 186 16.94 -8.70 -9.56
CA LYS A 186 16.36 -9.58 -10.58
C LYS A 186 15.13 -10.26 -10.01
N LEU A 187 13.95 -9.77 -10.37
CA LEU A 187 12.70 -10.36 -9.96
C LEU A 187 12.52 -11.74 -10.61
N ILE A 188 12.13 -12.71 -9.79
CA ILE A 188 11.97 -14.11 -10.19
C ILE A 188 10.49 -14.46 -10.10
N THR A 189 9.91 -15.02 -11.16
CA THR A 189 8.54 -15.54 -11.11
C THR A 189 8.48 -16.70 -10.11
N PRO A 190 7.60 -16.63 -9.10
CA PRO A 190 7.36 -17.77 -8.24
C PRO A 190 6.87 -18.97 -9.04
N PRO A 191 7.33 -20.20 -8.73
CA PRO A 191 6.91 -21.39 -9.48
C PRO A 191 5.46 -21.75 -9.25
N ASP A 192 4.90 -21.37 -8.09
CA ASP A 192 3.53 -21.63 -7.69
C ASP A 192 3.05 -20.51 -6.75
N ARG A 193 1.75 -20.46 -6.46
CA ARG A 193 1.14 -19.50 -5.54
C ARG A 193 1.25 -19.89 -4.07
N PRO A 194 1.05 -21.16 -3.67
CA PRO A 194 1.33 -21.62 -2.31
C PRO A 194 2.82 -21.58 -1.99
N ASN A 195 3.18 -21.18 -0.76
CA ASN A 195 4.57 -21.20 -0.25
C ASN A 195 5.55 -20.51 -1.22
N TRP A 196 5.10 -19.43 -1.82
CA TRP A 196 5.68 -18.84 -3.03
C TRP A 196 7.09 -18.23 -2.85
N GLY A 197 7.52 -17.98 -1.61
CA GLY A 197 8.87 -17.48 -1.35
C GLY A 197 9.96 -18.47 -1.74
N THR A 198 9.85 -19.70 -1.25
CA THR A 198 10.84 -20.75 -1.48
C THR A 198 10.24 -22.11 -1.85
N GLY A 199 8.93 -22.27 -1.79
CA GLY A 199 8.22 -23.55 -1.93
C GLY A 199 8.14 -24.35 -0.61
N VAL A 200 8.66 -23.82 0.47
CA VAL A 200 8.58 -24.42 1.81
C VAL A 200 7.42 -23.78 2.58
N ALA A 201 6.66 -24.57 3.34
CA ALA A 201 5.57 -24.10 4.17
C ALA A 201 5.99 -22.93 5.08
N GLY A 202 5.21 -21.86 5.11
CA GLY A 202 5.53 -20.65 5.84
C GLY A 202 6.42 -19.65 5.10
N SER A 203 6.78 -19.94 3.83
CA SER A 203 7.56 -19.00 3.02
C SER A 203 6.68 -18.11 2.13
N GLY A 204 7.05 -16.85 2.03
CA GLY A 204 6.30 -15.87 1.26
C GLY A 204 7.13 -14.65 0.87
N VAL A 205 6.59 -13.46 1.08
CA VAL A 205 7.19 -12.20 0.60
C VAL A 205 8.62 -12.00 1.10
N ARG A 206 8.87 -12.26 2.39
CA ARG A 206 10.20 -12.07 3.00
C ARG A 206 11.26 -12.92 2.30
N ASP A 207 10.95 -14.18 2.06
CA ASP A 207 11.88 -15.12 1.43
C ASP A 207 12.03 -14.85 -0.06
N TRP A 208 10.94 -14.45 -0.72
CA TRP A 208 10.97 -14.08 -2.12
C TRP A 208 11.85 -12.84 -2.37
N ILE A 209 11.70 -11.80 -1.56
CA ILE A 209 12.56 -10.60 -1.64
C ILE A 209 14.04 -10.97 -1.45
N LYS A 210 14.37 -11.83 -0.47
CA LYS A 210 15.74 -12.34 -0.29
C LYS A 210 16.25 -13.07 -1.52
N LYS A 211 15.43 -13.93 -2.11
CA LYS A 211 15.76 -14.71 -3.31
C LYS A 211 15.96 -13.82 -4.54
N CYS A 212 15.25 -12.69 -4.62
CA CYS A 212 15.40 -11.69 -5.68
C CYS A 212 16.61 -10.75 -5.51
N GLY A 213 17.41 -10.89 -4.44
CA GLY A 213 18.59 -10.06 -4.20
C GLY A 213 18.58 -9.30 -2.87
N GLY A 214 17.45 -9.26 -2.18
CA GLY A 214 17.34 -8.81 -0.78
C GLY A 214 17.40 -7.30 -0.52
N SER A 215 17.53 -6.46 -1.54
CA SER A 215 17.77 -5.01 -1.39
C SER A 215 16.54 -4.13 -1.59
N ALA A 216 15.38 -4.71 -1.91
CA ALA A 216 14.15 -3.93 -2.07
C ALA A 216 13.69 -3.34 -0.74
N LYS A 217 13.35 -2.03 -0.73
CA LYS A 217 12.89 -1.30 0.46
C LYS A 217 11.36 -1.36 0.55
N LEU A 218 10.82 -1.95 1.63
CA LEU A 218 9.39 -1.87 1.93
C LEU A 218 9.02 -0.44 2.31
N LEU A 219 8.03 0.14 1.63
CA LEU A 219 7.59 1.52 1.83
C LEU A 219 6.37 1.60 2.74
N THR A 220 5.40 0.73 2.51
CA THR A 220 4.13 0.75 3.21
C THR A 220 3.36 -0.54 3.02
N VAL A 221 2.43 -0.77 3.92
CA VAL A 221 1.51 -1.92 3.91
C VAL A 221 0.08 -1.41 4.14
N ASN A 222 -0.89 -2.04 3.49
CA ASN A 222 -2.29 -1.96 3.89
C ASN A 222 -2.93 -3.34 3.74
N PHE A 223 -3.97 -3.63 4.51
CA PHE A 223 -4.54 -4.98 4.55
C PHE A 223 -6.00 -4.96 4.98
N PHE A 224 -6.70 -6.02 4.62
CA PHE A 224 -8.07 -6.27 5.01
C PHE A 224 -8.26 -7.75 5.35
N TYR A 225 -9.39 -8.07 5.94
CA TYR A 225 -9.84 -9.44 6.14
C TYR A 225 -10.95 -9.79 5.16
N ALA A 226 -10.95 -11.03 4.70
CA ALA A 226 -12.12 -11.62 4.06
C ALA A 226 -12.32 -13.05 4.57
N GLN A 227 -13.57 -13.52 4.52
CA GLN A 227 -13.95 -14.88 4.89
C GLN A 227 -15.01 -15.40 3.94
N ASN A 228 -15.11 -16.71 3.81
CA ASN A 228 -16.23 -17.34 3.12
C ASN A 228 -17.54 -17.03 3.85
N GLU A 229 -18.64 -16.95 3.16
CA GLU A 229 -19.96 -16.73 3.78
C GLU A 229 -20.40 -17.93 4.63
N VAL A 230 -19.93 -19.12 4.28
CA VAL A 230 -20.15 -20.36 5.05
C VAL A 230 -19.05 -20.52 6.10
N GLN A 231 -19.44 -20.34 7.38
CA GLN A 231 -18.52 -20.47 8.55
C GLN A 231 -18.94 -21.63 9.46
#